data_e5ca55e1340c5f428bcc2ef0a3267f59
#
_entry.id   e5ca55e1340c5f428bcc2ef0a3267f59
#
_cell.length_a   1.000
_cell.length_b   1.000
_cell.length_c   1.000
_cell.angle_alpha   90.00
_cell.angle_beta   90.00
_cell.angle_gamma   90.00
#
_symmetry.space_group_name_H-M   'P 1'
#
loop_
_entity.id
_entity.type
_entity.pdbx_description
1 polymer ?
#
loop_
_entity_poly.entity_id
_entity_poly.type
_entity_poly.pdbx_seq_one_letter_code
_entity_poly.pdbx_strand_id
1 'polypeptide(L)'
;RDKIGYDDQVQSDVDGKALFSHLTKGVYLVKALDNADYTMSVSVVYVDKDCDVELKYEPRVETTSLRVQKVWKDDDKKNRPSFIGVDLLGDGKVVDHQVLSEENHWTYAWNDLSGDMRWSCVETSVPSGYSVSSYREGDHIVLKNSLNKVVDTAKPESNLPLTGQLWWPVPVLLFVGLGCICISKF
;
A
#
# COMPACT_ATOMS: atom_id res chain seq x y z
N ARG A 1 6.10 31.12 -36.83
CA ARG A 1 6.19 30.32 -35.56
C ARG A 1 7.65 30.32 -35.16
N ASP A 2 8.02 31.26 -34.29
CA ASP A 2 9.38 31.43 -33.83
C ASP A 2 9.74 30.20 -32.97
N LYS A 3 10.87 29.58 -33.29
CA LYS A 3 11.39 28.48 -32.51
C LYS A 3 11.82 29.06 -31.18
N ILE A 4 11.19 28.65 -30.09
CA ILE A 4 11.74 28.84 -28.74
C ILE A 4 12.95 27.91 -28.65
N GLY A 5 14.15 28.45 -28.85
CA GLY A 5 15.42 27.73 -28.66
C GLY A 5 15.99 28.09 -27.30
N TYR A 6 16.81 27.21 -26.75
CA TYR A 6 17.68 27.57 -25.62
C TYR A 6 18.82 28.40 -26.17
N ASP A 7 18.81 29.69 -25.85
CA ASP A 7 19.83 30.60 -26.38
C ASP A 7 21.07 30.65 -25.50
N ASP A 8 20.95 30.33 -24.19
CA ASP A 8 22.10 30.34 -23.27
C ASP A 8 21.86 29.47 -22.03
N GLN A 9 22.96 28.93 -21.46
CA GLN A 9 22.98 28.17 -20.21
C GLN A 9 24.14 28.65 -19.34
N VAL A 10 23.83 28.98 -18.09
CA VAL A 10 24.83 29.42 -17.10
C VAL A 10 24.70 28.52 -15.86
N GLN A 11 25.86 28.12 -15.33
CA GLN A 11 25.90 27.39 -14.07
C GLN A 11 25.88 28.39 -12.91
N SER A 12 25.08 28.10 -11.87
CA SER A 12 25.08 28.88 -10.65
C SER A 12 26.41 28.73 -9.87
N ASP A 13 26.79 29.78 -9.20
CA ASP A 13 27.91 29.78 -8.26
C ASP A 13 27.55 29.06 -6.93
N VAL A 14 28.48 29.13 -5.96
CA VAL A 14 28.31 28.52 -4.63
C VAL A 14 27.19 29.15 -3.79
N ASP A 15 26.78 30.37 -4.13
CA ASP A 15 25.71 31.10 -3.48
C ASP A 15 24.36 30.88 -4.22
N GLY A 16 24.32 30.02 -5.26
CA GLY A 16 23.16 29.72 -6.06
C GLY A 16 22.79 30.80 -7.09
N LYS A 17 23.72 31.73 -7.38
CA LYS A 17 23.50 32.84 -8.33
C LYS A 17 24.02 32.48 -9.71
N ALA A 18 23.24 32.75 -10.73
CA ALA A 18 23.60 32.64 -12.15
C ALA A 18 23.41 33.97 -12.84
N LEU A 19 24.42 34.45 -13.57
CA LEU A 19 24.40 35.73 -14.28
C LEU A 19 24.30 35.51 -15.79
N PHE A 20 23.23 35.94 -16.39
CA PHE A 20 23.09 36.07 -17.84
C PHE A 20 23.46 37.52 -18.23
N SER A 21 24.45 37.70 -19.05
CA SER A 21 24.93 39.01 -19.47
C SER A 21 24.67 39.27 -20.95
N HIS A 22 24.63 40.54 -21.34
CA HIS A 22 24.45 41.00 -22.72
C HIS A 22 23.09 40.60 -23.33
N LEU A 23 22.06 40.42 -22.50
CA LEU A 23 20.70 40.18 -22.97
C LEU A 23 20.15 41.39 -23.68
N THR A 24 19.48 41.20 -24.81
CA THR A 24 18.76 42.27 -25.49
C THR A 24 17.40 42.50 -24.80
N LYS A 25 16.84 43.69 -24.96
CA LYS A 25 15.50 44.00 -24.48
C LYS A 25 14.49 42.99 -25.02
N GLY A 26 13.76 42.29 -24.15
CA GLY A 26 12.81 41.26 -24.57
C GLY A 26 12.20 40.46 -23.44
N VAL A 27 11.40 39.47 -23.81
CA VAL A 27 10.78 38.52 -22.88
C VAL A 27 11.59 37.25 -22.87
N TYR A 28 11.98 36.82 -21.68
CA TYR A 28 12.79 35.61 -21.46
C TYR A 28 12.07 34.64 -20.56
N LEU A 29 12.23 33.35 -20.87
CA LEU A 29 11.82 32.26 -20.02
C LEU A 29 13.06 31.77 -19.27
N VAL A 30 13.05 31.93 -17.95
CA VAL A 30 14.14 31.47 -17.07
C VAL A 30 13.68 30.20 -16.36
N LYS A 31 14.46 29.12 -16.51
CA LYS A 31 14.21 27.86 -15.84
C LYS A 31 15.53 27.25 -15.39
N ALA A 32 15.51 26.58 -14.25
CA ALA A 32 16.61 25.70 -13.90
C ALA A 32 16.51 24.38 -14.67
N LEU A 33 17.63 23.66 -14.85
CA LEU A 33 17.63 22.35 -15.46
C LEU A 33 17.00 21.33 -14.53
N ASP A 34 16.43 20.27 -15.10
CA ASP A 34 15.80 19.21 -14.34
C ASP A 34 16.76 18.57 -13.33
N ASN A 35 16.28 18.43 -12.11
CA ASN A 35 16.95 17.74 -11.02
C ASN A 35 16.05 16.59 -10.52
N ALA A 36 16.64 15.44 -10.20
CA ALA A 36 15.92 14.27 -9.74
C ALA A 36 15.20 14.50 -8.39
N ASP A 37 15.83 15.35 -7.54
CA ASP A 37 15.40 15.51 -6.14
C ASP A 37 14.45 16.69 -5.91
N TYR A 38 14.33 17.60 -6.90
CA TYR A 38 13.56 18.83 -6.75
C TYR A 38 12.71 19.13 -7.98
N THR A 39 11.53 19.69 -7.74
CA THR A 39 10.76 20.40 -8.76
C THR A 39 11.24 21.84 -8.82
N MET A 40 11.16 22.42 -10.02
CA MET A 40 11.73 23.74 -10.27
C MET A 40 10.68 24.70 -10.75
N SER A 41 10.73 25.93 -10.23
CA SER A 41 9.91 27.00 -10.76
C SER A 41 10.44 27.46 -12.11
N VAL A 42 9.51 27.93 -12.93
CA VAL A 42 9.79 28.59 -14.21
C VAL A 42 9.33 30.03 -14.09
N SER A 43 10.14 30.97 -14.50
CA SER A 43 9.80 32.39 -14.47
C SER A 43 9.85 33.00 -15.87
N VAL A 44 8.88 33.83 -16.17
CA VAL A 44 8.87 34.66 -17.38
C VAL A 44 9.19 36.09 -16.97
N VAL A 45 10.24 36.66 -17.53
CA VAL A 45 10.72 37.99 -17.20
C VAL A 45 10.83 38.85 -18.44
N TYR A 46 10.44 40.13 -18.33
CA TYR A 46 10.71 41.13 -19.34
C TYR A 46 11.95 41.91 -18.94
N VAL A 47 13.00 41.81 -19.75
CA VAL A 47 14.28 42.48 -19.54
C VAL A 47 14.31 43.76 -20.34
N ASP A 48 14.40 44.90 -19.67
CA ASP A 48 14.68 46.21 -20.28
C ASP A 48 15.84 46.94 -19.59
N LYS A 49 16.22 46.45 -18.43
CA LYS A 49 17.35 46.82 -17.59
C LYS A 49 17.74 45.67 -16.71
N ASP A 50 18.81 45.81 -15.95
CA ASP A 50 19.23 44.80 -14.99
C ASP A 50 18.08 44.46 -14.04
N CYS A 51 17.81 43.16 -13.86
CA CYS A 51 16.75 42.64 -12.99
C CYS A 51 17.17 41.31 -12.38
N ASP A 52 16.68 41.04 -11.18
CA ASP A 52 16.87 39.77 -10.50
C ASP A 52 15.62 38.90 -10.70
N VAL A 53 15.87 37.59 -10.89
CA VAL A 53 14.82 36.57 -10.99
C VAL A 53 15.09 35.50 -9.96
N GLU A 54 14.16 35.28 -9.06
CA GLU A 54 14.24 34.23 -8.07
C GLU A 54 13.57 32.96 -8.61
N LEU A 55 14.31 31.85 -8.65
CA LEU A 55 13.80 30.51 -8.92
C LEU A 55 13.77 29.72 -7.62
N LYS A 56 12.63 29.08 -7.34
CA LYS A 56 12.43 28.26 -6.14
C LYS A 56 12.54 26.79 -6.49
N TYR A 57 13.24 26.08 -5.62
CA TYR A 57 13.32 24.63 -5.64
C TYR A 57 12.42 24.08 -4.52
N GLU A 58 11.54 23.16 -4.88
CA GLU A 58 10.73 22.44 -3.91
C GLU A 58 11.13 20.96 -3.96
N PRO A 59 11.35 20.30 -2.82
CA PRO A 59 11.65 18.88 -2.81
C PRO A 59 10.59 18.11 -3.57
N ARG A 60 11.00 17.22 -4.45
CA ARG A 60 10.07 16.33 -5.14
C ARG A 60 9.59 15.29 -4.15
N VAL A 61 8.35 15.40 -3.76
CA VAL A 61 7.71 14.39 -2.92
C VAL A 61 7.30 13.24 -3.84
N GLU A 62 7.97 12.10 -3.69
CA GLU A 62 7.49 10.88 -4.34
C GLU A 62 6.21 10.42 -3.65
N THR A 63 5.18 10.22 -4.44
CA THR A 63 3.92 9.70 -3.97
C THR A 63 3.65 8.31 -4.55
N THR A 64 2.91 7.52 -3.81
CA THR A 64 2.43 6.21 -4.23
C THR A 64 0.93 6.11 -4.04
N SER A 65 0.34 5.04 -4.51
CA SER A 65 -1.06 4.71 -4.27
C SER A 65 -1.19 3.33 -3.66
N LEU A 66 -2.29 3.10 -2.98
CA LEU A 66 -2.66 1.79 -2.46
C LEU A 66 -4.13 1.54 -2.72
N ARG A 67 -4.45 0.40 -3.30
CA ARG A 67 -5.83 -0.05 -3.51
C ARG A 67 -6.12 -1.24 -2.62
N VAL A 68 -7.29 -1.24 -2.00
CA VAL A 68 -7.80 -2.40 -1.27
C VAL A 68 -9.04 -2.96 -1.98
N GLN A 69 -9.15 -4.28 -2.02
CA GLN A 69 -10.32 -4.99 -2.50
C GLN A 69 -10.72 -6.06 -1.49
N LYS A 70 -12.01 -6.10 -1.15
CA LYS A 70 -12.61 -7.17 -0.36
C LYS A 70 -13.13 -8.26 -1.27
N VAL A 71 -12.79 -9.50 -0.94
CA VAL A 71 -13.26 -10.71 -1.62
C VAL A 71 -13.92 -11.63 -0.61
N TRP A 72 -15.10 -12.14 -0.96
CA TRP A 72 -15.85 -13.10 -0.16
C TRP A 72 -15.77 -14.49 -0.78
N LYS A 73 -15.42 -15.49 0.04
CA LYS A 73 -15.46 -16.91 -0.32
C LYS A 73 -16.49 -17.61 0.55
N ASP A 74 -17.70 -17.59 0.08
CA ASP A 74 -18.88 -18.21 0.70
C ASP A 74 -19.82 -18.75 -0.37
N ASP A 75 -20.77 -19.61 0.02
CA ASP A 75 -21.71 -20.24 -0.88
C ASP A 75 -22.93 -19.33 -1.17
N ASP A 76 -23.24 -18.41 -0.24
CA ASP A 76 -24.29 -17.41 -0.42
C ASP A 76 -23.95 -16.09 0.29
N LYS A 77 -24.69 -15.03 -0.06
CA LYS A 77 -24.43 -13.68 0.50
C LYS A 77 -25.12 -13.43 1.85
N LYS A 78 -25.92 -14.37 2.37
CA LYS A 78 -26.80 -14.13 3.52
C LYS A 78 -26.06 -13.78 4.82
N ASN A 79 -24.87 -14.34 4.98
CA ASN A 79 -24.06 -14.16 6.18
C ASN A 79 -23.07 -12.98 6.06
N ARG A 80 -23.04 -12.31 4.90
CA ARG A 80 -22.18 -11.15 4.71
C ARG A 80 -22.76 -9.93 5.43
N PRO A 81 -21.96 -9.16 6.12
CA PRO A 81 -22.38 -7.85 6.61
C PRO A 81 -22.63 -6.90 5.43
N SER A 82 -23.41 -5.84 5.67
CA SER A 82 -23.62 -4.78 4.67
C SER A 82 -22.37 -3.97 4.37
N PHE A 83 -21.44 -3.92 5.30
CA PHE A 83 -20.16 -3.24 5.16
C PHE A 83 -19.10 -3.86 6.08
N ILE A 84 -17.84 -3.57 5.80
CA ILE A 84 -16.70 -3.81 6.69
C ILE A 84 -15.88 -2.52 6.83
N GLY A 85 -15.21 -2.36 7.97
CA GLY A 85 -14.21 -1.32 8.16
C GLY A 85 -12.83 -1.82 7.77
N VAL A 86 -12.02 -0.95 7.21
CA VAL A 86 -10.61 -1.18 6.90
C VAL A 86 -9.77 -0.01 7.37
N ASP A 87 -8.63 -0.30 7.98
CA ASP A 87 -7.64 0.68 8.39
C ASP A 87 -6.47 0.69 7.43
N LEU A 88 -6.10 1.89 6.99
CA LEU A 88 -4.82 2.14 6.32
C LEU A 88 -3.74 2.34 7.38
N LEU A 89 -2.65 1.61 7.25
CA LEU A 89 -1.49 1.74 8.13
C LEU A 89 -0.29 2.26 7.36
N GLY A 90 0.33 3.34 7.90
CA GLY A 90 1.64 3.82 7.50
C GLY A 90 2.66 3.47 8.59
N ASP A 91 3.70 2.71 8.25
CA ASP A 91 4.70 2.19 9.20
C ASP A 91 4.08 1.52 10.43
N GLY A 92 2.98 0.79 10.23
CA GLY A 92 2.27 0.06 11.28
C GLY A 92 1.37 0.89 12.18
N LYS A 93 1.20 2.19 11.91
CA LYS A 93 0.27 3.07 12.63
C LYS A 93 -0.95 3.36 11.77
N VAL A 94 -2.13 3.37 12.36
CA VAL A 94 -3.36 3.73 11.66
C VAL A 94 -3.30 5.20 11.24
N VAL A 95 -3.51 5.45 9.95
CA VAL A 95 -3.48 6.78 9.33
C VAL A 95 -4.87 7.18 8.85
N ASP A 96 -5.64 6.24 8.32
CA ASP A 96 -6.98 6.47 7.80
C ASP A 96 -7.87 5.27 8.03
N HIS A 97 -9.19 5.50 8.03
CA HIS A 97 -10.22 4.49 8.17
C HIS A 97 -11.25 4.62 7.05
N GLN A 98 -11.56 3.50 6.37
CA GLN A 98 -12.52 3.46 5.29
C GLN A 98 -13.54 2.33 5.47
N VAL A 99 -14.67 2.47 4.79
CA VAL A 99 -15.75 1.48 4.80
C VAL A 99 -15.90 0.88 3.41
N LEU A 100 -15.88 -0.44 3.33
CA LEU A 100 -16.14 -1.18 2.09
C LEU A 100 -17.54 -1.81 2.14
N SER A 101 -18.28 -1.64 1.06
CA SER A 101 -19.66 -2.13 0.91
C SER A 101 -19.98 -2.46 -0.55
N GLU A 102 -21.19 -2.95 -0.83
CA GLU A 102 -21.68 -3.14 -2.21
C GLU A 102 -21.69 -1.80 -2.99
N GLU A 103 -21.92 -0.66 -2.34
CA GLU A 103 -22.01 0.66 -2.98
C GLU A 103 -20.69 1.08 -3.63
N ASN A 104 -19.56 0.75 -3.01
CA ASN A 104 -18.23 1.02 -3.56
C ASN A 104 -17.57 -0.23 -4.17
N HIS A 105 -18.39 -1.23 -4.51
CA HIS A 105 -17.95 -2.50 -5.10
C HIS A 105 -16.89 -3.21 -4.25
N TRP A 106 -16.92 -3.03 -2.94
CA TRP A 106 -15.99 -3.61 -1.99
C TRP A 106 -14.53 -3.20 -2.26
N THR A 107 -14.31 -1.98 -2.79
CA THR A 107 -12.99 -1.46 -3.12
C THR A 107 -12.81 -0.04 -2.63
N TYR A 108 -11.54 0.32 -2.35
CA TYR A 108 -11.14 1.69 -2.10
C TYR A 108 -9.70 1.92 -2.58
N ALA A 109 -9.37 3.16 -2.95
CA ALA A 109 -8.03 3.54 -3.35
C ALA A 109 -7.59 4.80 -2.62
N TRP A 110 -6.43 4.75 -2.00
CA TRP A 110 -5.71 5.90 -1.47
C TRP A 110 -4.70 6.35 -2.51
N ASN A 111 -4.72 7.62 -2.83
CA ASN A 111 -3.76 8.26 -3.73
C ASN A 111 -2.88 9.22 -2.94
N ASP A 112 -1.80 9.69 -3.56
CA ASP A 112 -0.91 10.70 -2.99
C ASP A 112 -0.34 10.33 -1.60
N LEU A 113 -0.15 9.04 -1.36
CA LEU A 113 0.50 8.54 -0.17
C LEU A 113 2.01 8.81 -0.27
N SER A 114 2.67 9.14 0.85
CA SER A 114 4.12 9.33 0.88
C SER A 114 4.86 8.09 0.40
N GLY A 115 5.79 8.24 -0.55
CA GLY A 115 6.63 7.16 -1.05
C GLY A 115 7.62 6.62 -0.01
N ASP A 116 7.92 7.39 1.03
CA ASP A 116 8.89 7.03 2.06
C ASP A 116 8.33 6.09 3.13
N MET A 117 7.02 5.87 3.15
CA MET A 117 6.34 5.06 4.16
C MET A 117 5.98 3.66 3.63
N ARG A 118 5.98 2.68 4.52
CA ARG A 118 5.44 1.36 4.22
C ARG A 118 3.94 1.33 4.48
N TRP A 119 3.18 1.17 3.42
CA TRP A 119 1.74 1.14 3.48
C TRP A 119 1.19 -0.28 3.53
N SER A 120 0.22 -0.49 4.41
CA SER A 120 -0.56 -1.74 4.53
C SER A 120 -2.02 -1.43 4.86
N CYS A 121 -2.88 -2.43 4.73
CA CYS A 121 -4.29 -2.29 5.06
C CYS A 121 -4.76 -3.53 5.81
N VAL A 122 -5.59 -3.33 6.82
CA VAL A 122 -6.18 -4.41 7.63
C VAL A 122 -7.67 -4.22 7.77
N GLU A 123 -8.41 -5.32 7.90
CA GLU A 123 -9.83 -5.29 8.26
C GLU A 123 -9.95 -5.04 9.77
N THR A 124 -10.78 -4.09 10.18
CA THR A 124 -10.92 -3.68 11.60
C THR A 124 -11.61 -4.73 12.45
N SER A 125 -12.53 -5.48 11.85
CA SER A 125 -13.24 -6.57 12.53
C SER A 125 -13.67 -7.63 11.52
N VAL A 126 -13.28 -8.88 11.78
CA VAL A 126 -13.71 -10.01 10.94
C VAL A 126 -15.14 -10.42 11.34
N PRO A 127 -16.08 -10.51 10.41
CA PRO A 127 -17.44 -10.94 10.70
C PRO A 127 -17.49 -12.34 11.31
N SER A 128 -18.44 -12.55 12.22
CA SER A 128 -18.62 -13.86 12.85
C SER A 128 -18.82 -14.96 11.81
N GLY A 129 -18.17 -16.09 12.02
CA GLY A 129 -18.21 -17.22 11.11
C GLY A 129 -17.25 -17.15 9.94
N TYR A 130 -16.48 -16.07 9.79
CA TYR A 130 -15.47 -15.95 8.74
C TYR A 130 -14.04 -16.00 9.31
N SER A 131 -13.11 -16.44 8.47
CA SER A 131 -11.68 -16.25 8.65
C SER A 131 -11.17 -15.31 7.58
N VAL A 132 -10.22 -14.42 7.92
CA VAL A 132 -9.61 -13.45 7.01
C VAL A 132 -8.22 -13.91 6.58
N SER A 133 -7.91 -13.71 5.33
CA SER A 133 -6.55 -13.76 4.79
C SER A 133 -6.32 -12.55 3.90
N SER A 134 -5.07 -12.09 3.81
CA SER A 134 -4.71 -10.99 2.94
C SER A 134 -3.49 -11.34 2.10
N TYR A 135 -3.42 -10.80 0.90
CA TYR A 135 -2.22 -10.83 0.08
C TYR A 135 -2.09 -9.51 -0.69
N ARG A 136 -0.88 -9.23 -1.14
CA ARG A 136 -0.55 -8.00 -1.85
C ARG A 136 0.10 -8.31 -3.19
N GLU A 137 -0.33 -7.58 -4.23
CA GLU A 137 0.24 -7.59 -5.56
C GLU A 137 0.53 -6.14 -5.97
N GLY A 138 1.79 -5.72 -5.88
CA GLY A 138 2.18 -4.33 -6.13
C GLY A 138 1.51 -3.34 -5.16
N ASP A 139 0.70 -2.45 -5.70
CA ASP A 139 -0.11 -1.46 -4.97
C ASP A 139 -1.50 -1.97 -4.58
N HIS A 140 -1.83 -3.22 -4.88
CA HIS A 140 -3.15 -3.80 -4.64
C HIS A 140 -3.11 -4.79 -3.48
N ILE A 141 -3.95 -4.57 -2.46
CA ILE A 141 -4.17 -5.47 -1.33
C ILE A 141 -5.54 -6.13 -1.47
N VAL A 142 -5.57 -7.45 -1.38
CA VAL A 142 -6.81 -8.22 -1.37
C VAL A 142 -7.06 -8.76 0.04
N LEU A 143 -8.20 -8.37 0.64
CA LEU A 143 -8.70 -8.90 1.89
C LEU A 143 -9.76 -9.95 1.59
N LYS A 144 -9.46 -11.21 1.85
CA LYS A 144 -10.34 -12.34 1.55
C LYS A 144 -10.93 -12.92 2.82
N ASN A 145 -12.25 -12.87 2.96
CA ASN A 145 -12.97 -13.59 4.00
C ASN A 145 -13.54 -14.90 3.45
N SER A 146 -13.25 -15.97 4.17
CA SER A 146 -13.74 -17.31 3.87
C SER A 146 -14.69 -17.76 4.95
N LEU A 147 -15.90 -18.22 4.58
CA LEU A 147 -16.84 -18.76 5.52
C LEU A 147 -16.29 -20.06 6.13
N ASN A 148 -16.23 -20.10 7.44
CA ASN A 148 -15.81 -21.30 8.16
C ASN A 148 -16.89 -22.38 8.00
N LYS A 149 -16.57 -23.49 7.34
CA LYS A 149 -17.45 -24.62 7.29
C LYS A 149 -17.58 -25.19 8.71
N VAL A 150 -18.78 -25.20 9.24
CA VAL A 150 -19.10 -26.01 10.41
C VAL A 150 -18.91 -27.44 9.94
N VAL A 151 -17.80 -28.07 10.34
CA VAL A 151 -17.71 -29.53 10.24
C VAL A 151 -18.71 -30.03 11.29
N ASP A 152 -19.92 -30.41 10.85
CA ASP A 152 -20.77 -31.24 11.66
C ASP A 152 -19.92 -32.50 11.98
N THR A 153 -19.31 -32.49 13.15
CA THR A 153 -18.87 -33.73 13.73
C THR A 153 -20.14 -34.49 14.03
N ALA A 154 -20.63 -35.19 13.02
CA ALA A 154 -21.65 -36.18 13.23
C ALA A 154 -21.21 -36.98 14.45
N LYS A 155 -22.01 -36.87 15.52
CA LYS A 155 -21.92 -37.73 16.69
C LYS A 155 -21.63 -39.14 16.18
N PRO A 156 -20.55 -39.79 16.53
CA PRO A 156 -20.33 -41.14 16.06
C PRO A 156 -21.53 -41.93 16.50
N GLU A 157 -22.29 -42.42 15.53
CA GLU A 157 -23.34 -43.37 15.82
C GLU A 157 -22.71 -44.55 16.53
N SER A 158 -23.07 -44.73 17.80
CA SER A 158 -22.62 -45.82 18.63
C SER A 158 -23.36 -47.11 18.20
N ASN A 159 -23.12 -47.54 16.98
CA ASN A 159 -23.45 -48.85 16.48
C ASN A 159 -22.16 -49.66 16.28
N LEU A 160 -21.37 -49.78 17.33
CA LEU A 160 -20.41 -50.85 17.39
C LEU A 160 -21.15 -52.13 17.78
N PRO A 161 -21.13 -53.15 16.93
CA PRO A 161 -21.65 -54.46 17.34
C PRO A 161 -20.79 -54.94 18.53
N LEU A 162 -21.46 -55.29 19.60
CA LEU A 162 -20.88 -55.94 20.76
C LEU A 162 -20.36 -57.35 20.35
N THR A 163 -19.16 -57.39 19.84
CA THR A 163 -18.48 -58.69 19.61
C THR A 163 -17.16 -58.69 20.37
N GLY A 164 -17.17 -59.42 21.44
CA GLY A 164 -16.00 -60.17 21.96
C GLY A 164 -14.95 -59.34 22.64
N GLN A 165 -14.92 -59.41 23.98
CA GLN A 165 -13.76 -59.12 24.79
C GLN A 165 -12.57 -59.98 24.32
N LEU A 166 -11.63 -59.38 23.63
CA LEU A 166 -10.31 -60.00 23.44
C LEU A 166 -9.32 -59.26 24.30
N TRP A 167 -8.94 -59.87 25.41
CA TRP A 167 -7.83 -59.42 26.25
C TRP A 167 -6.52 -59.67 25.52
N TRP A 168 -5.98 -58.59 24.88
CA TRP A 168 -4.57 -58.55 24.43
C TRP A 168 -3.85 -57.42 25.15
N PRO A 169 -2.68 -57.70 25.78
CA PRO A 169 -1.87 -56.64 26.35
C PRO A 169 -1.23 -55.83 25.19
N VAL A 170 -1.65 -54.59 25.04
CA VAL A 170 -1.05 -53.65 24.09
C VAL A 170 0.29 -53.19 24.66
N PRO A 171 1.43 -53.37 23.99
CA PRO A 171 2.69 -52.79 24.42
C PRO A 171 2.64 -51.29 24.27
N VAL A 172 2.87 -50.56 25.37
CA VAL A 172 2.98 -49.11 25.40
C VAL A 172 4.26 -48.71 24.67
N LEU A 173 4.16 -48.21 23.44
CA LEU A 173 5.27 -47.55 22.74
C LEU A 173 5.34 -46.12 23.22
N LEU A 174 6.33 -45.83 24.08
CA LEU A 174 6.75 -44.47 24.43
C LEU A 174 7.43 -43.82 23.22
N PHE A 175 6.72 -42.93 22.53
CA PHE A 175 7.33 -42.00 21.57
C PHE A 175 7.93 -40.84 22.34
N VAL A 176 9.25 -40.79 22.38
CA VAL A 176 10.01 -39.59 22.78
C VAL A 176 9.92 -38.62 21.63
N GLY A 177 9.07 -37.62 21.76
CA GLY A 177 8.95 -36.52 20.77
C GLY A 177 10.15 -35.60 20.86
N LEU A 178 10.99 -35.60 19.82
CA LEU A 178 11.97 -34.55 19.58
C LEU A 178 11.24 -33.23 19.24
N GLY A 179 11.33 -32.27 20.14
CA GLY A 179 10.82 -30.91 19.90
C GLY A 179 11.62 -30.20 18.81
N CYS A 180 10.96 -29.81 17.73
CA CYS A 180 11.51 -28.85 16.79
C CYS A 180 11.35 -27.44 17.36
N ILE A 181 12.48 -26.83 17.74
CA ILE A 181 12.58 -25.43 18.10
C ILE A 181 12.75 -24.63 16.79
N CYS A 182 11.72 -23.92 16.32
CA CYS A 182 11.86 -22.91 15.28
C CYS A 182 12.45 -21.64 15.91
N ILE A 183 13.73 -21.37 15.64
CA ILE A 183 14.36 -20.08 15.94
C ILE A 183 14.13 -19.18 14.73
N SER A 184 13.25 -18.19 14.89
CA SER A 184 13.15 -17.09 13.96
C SER A 184 14.28 -16.11 14.25
N LYS A 185 15.16 -15.87 13.27
CA LYS A 185 16.11 -14.76 13.29
C LYS A 185 15.57 -13.62 12.42
N PHE A 186 15.61 -12.46 13.00
CA PHE A 186 15.47 -11.07 12.56
C PHE A 186 15.47 -10.77 11.06
#